data_189dfe31f6f1c2cb68cf7145770dafcd
#
_entry.id   189dfe31f6f1c2cb68cf7145770dafcd
#
_cell.length_a   1.000
_cell.length_b   1.000
_cell.length_c   1.000
_cell.angle_alpha   90.00
_cell.angle_beta   90.00
_cell.angle_gamma   90.00
#
_symmetry.space_group_name_H-M   'P 1'
#
loop_
_entity.id
_entity.type
_entity.pdbx_description
1 polymer ?
#
loop_
_entity_poly.entity_id
_entity_poly.type
_entity_poly.pdbx_seq_one_letter_code
_entity_poly.pdbx_strand_id
1 'polypeptide(L)'
;MARETLIRPEPEGEGRRRLPGSSAALALPIPVLMTIEAGRLAFLHDVRARWRSRSWRRAPANLPTELDRRAADRIRGDIRACAEGRGGDASVRARVAQLATAYVALGEAGRLEVVSMIAAELAPPEERAVAAARRIVTAGTPQARAKAIHDARPALEAPWVKLLAQFNTLSDGVKFLVDLRADLLGFVEGAPDLRPLERDLKQLLASWFDVGFLELQRVTWDSPASLLEKLARSEAVHAVNGWDDLKNRLDPDRRFFAFFHPRMPAEPLIFLQVALGSGLAAEIGPLLDPDAPLVSATDADTALFYSISSVQPGLAGISFGGFLIEQVVDQLKTELPHLRTFATLSPIPGFRAWLGDELAAGRLRLKGDQHQQLTALVEAPAAEPPPEGLKIPLLQLCADYLLGAKQPDGRALDAVANFHLSNGARIERINWLADPSSRGNESALTLMVNYLYRLEDIEANYKSYATARAIAASSAVEHLARAAGRSSRPEQ
;
A
#
# COMPACT_ATOMS: atom_id res chain seq x y z
N MET A 1 -46.97 -49.33 -22.77
CA MET A 1 -46.13 -50.54 -23.00
C MET A 1 -44.88 -50.31 -22.18
N ALA A 2 -44.84 -50.84 -20.98
CA ALA A 2 -44.36 -52.15 -20.57
C ALA A 2 -42.84 -52.19 -20.66
N ARG A 3 -42.02 -52.44 -19.68
CA ARG A 3 -42.01 -53.15 -18.34
C ARG A 3 -40.61 -52.93 -17.77
N GLU A 4 -40.45 -52.55 -16.52
CA GLU A 4 -40.10 -53.50 -15.40
C GLU A 4 -38.80 -54.26 -15.64
N THR A 5 -37.81 -54.38 -14.73
CA THR A 5 -37.86 -54.89 -13.34
C THR A 5 -36.45 -54.76 -12.72
N LEU A 6 -36.27 -54.21 -11.55
CA LEU A 6 -35.93 -54.83 -10.24
C LEU A 6 -34.76 -55.84 -10.21
N ILE A 7 -33.79 -55.64 -9.32
CA ILE A 7 -33.57 -56.48 -8.06
C ILE A 7 -32.26 -56.01 -7.35
N ARG A 8 -32.39 -55.70 -6.07
CA ARG A 8 -31.35 -55.81 -4.99
C ARG A 8 -31.23 -57.28 -4.56
N PRO A 9 -30.23 -57.75 -3.79
CA PRO A 9 -30.00 -57.37 -2.41
C PRO A 9 -28.54 -57.41 -1.91
N GLU A 10 -28.31 -56.83 -0.74
CA GLU A 10 -27.21 -57.12 0.18
C GLU A 10 -27.33 -58.54 0.81
N PRO A 11 -26.27 -59.09 1.54
CA PRO A 11 -26.13 -58.83 2.96
C PRO A 11 -24.71 -58.95 3.59
N GLU A 12 -24.57 -58.25 4.70
CA GLU A 12 -23.96 -58.58 6.03
C GLU A 12 -22.70 -59.44 6.19
N GLY A 13 -21.83 -59.02 7.16
CA GLY A 13 -20.96 -59.91 7.89
C GLY A 13 -19.78 -59.26 8.63
N GLU A 14 -20.01 -58.82 9.83
CA GLU A 14 -19.22 -58.83 11.07
C GLU A 14 -17.71 -59.10 11.09
N GLY A 15 -16.99 -58.32 11.93
CA GLY A 15 -15.63 -58.63 12.37
C GLY A 15 -14.99 -57.63 13.31
N ARG A 16 -15.52 -57.49 14.56
CA ARG A 16 -14.84 -56.79 15.67
C ARG A 16 -13.56 -57.51 16.06
N ARG A 17 -12.44 -56.76 16.23
CA ARG A 17 -11.43 -57.08 17.27
C ARG A 17 -10.92 -55.79 17.92
N ARG A 18 -11.15 -55.72 19.23
CA ARG A 18 -10.50 -54.84 20.21
C ARG A 18 -9.20 -55.49 20.71
N LEU A 19 -8.26 -54.63 21.13
CA LEU A 19 -7.51 -54.62 22.41
C LEU A 19 -6.07 -54.14 22.21
N PRO A 20 -5.31 -53.70 23.22
CA PRO A 20 -5.63 -52.92 24.42
C PRO A 20 -4.72 -51.70 24.63
N GLY A 21 -5.09 -50.88 25.60
CA GLY A 21 -4.40 -49.67 26.01
C GLY A 21 -3.07 -49.87 26.73
N SER A 22 -2.31 -48.81 26.74
CA SER A 22 -1.30 -48.51 27.77
C SER A 22 -1.14 -47.01 27.91
N SER A 23 -1.43 -46.57 29.13
CA SER A 23 -1.20 -45.22 29.65
C SER A 23 0.30 -44.99 29.87
N ALA A 24 0.82 -43.87 29.42
CA ALA A 24 1.97 -43.21 30.06
C ALA A 24 1.95 -41.71 29.72
N ALA A 25 1.58 -40.93 30.70
CA ALA A 25 1.76 -39.49 30.70
C ALA A 25 3.26 -39.19 30.80
N LEU A 26 3.79 -38.42 29.86
CA LEU A 26 5.08 -37.77 29.99
C LEU A 26 4.85 -36.25 29.73
N ALA A 27 4.92 -35.55 30.85
CA ALA A 27 5.01 -34.08 30.87
C ALA A 27 6.32 -33.62 30.22
N LEU A 28 6.24 -32.75 29.22
CA LEU A 28 7.38 -32.03 28.70
C LEU A 28 7.22 -30.52 29.01
N PRO A 29 8.33 -29.84 29.34
CA PRO A 29 8.29 -28.49 29.88
C PRO A 29 8.12 -27.43 28.80
N ILE A 30 7.38 -26.37 29.13
CA ILE A 30 7.26 -25.13 28.34
C ILE A 30 8.60 -24.38 28.45
N PRO A 31 9.24 -24.05 27.29
CA PRO A 31 9.15 -22.71 26.78
C PRO A 31 9.10 -22.66 25.22
N VAL A 32 7.93 -22.44 24.63
CA VAL A 32 7.76 -22.38 23.18
C VAL A 32 7.28 -20.99 22.71
N LEU A 33 7.10 -20.03 23.59
CA LEU A 33 6.54 -18.73 23.21
C LEU A 33 7.54 -17.70 22.66
N MET A 34 8.86 -17.89 22.82
CA MET A 34 9.87 -16.97 22.26
C MET A 34 10.42 -17.37 20.88
N THR A 35 10.07 -18.55 20.37
CA THR A 35 10.59 -19.05 19.08
C THR A 35 9.69 -18.69 17.89
N ILE A 36 8.47 -18.23 18.13
CA ILE A 36 7.48 -17.96 17.09
C ILE A 36 7.71 -16.59 16.43
N GLU A 37 8.19 -15.58 17.14
CA GLU A 37 8.45 -14.25 16.57
C GLU A 37 9.74 -14.22 15.74
N ALA A 38 10.81 -14.85 16.20
CA ALA A 38 12.06 -14.97 15.41
C ALA A 38 11.85 -15.81 14.14
N GLY A 39 11.02 -16.87 14.22
CA GLY A 39 10.62 -17.67 13.07
C GLY A 39 9.73 -16.91 12.08
N ARG A 40 8.87 -15.99 12.54
CA ARG A 40 8.03 -15.13 11.67
C ARG A 40 8.85 -14.12 10.90
N LEU A 41 9.80 -13.46 11.53
CA LEU A 41 10.70 -12.50 10.85
C LEU A 41 11.64 -13.20 9.87
N ALA A 42 12.21 -14.35 10.23
CA ALA A 42 13.03 -15.18 9.34
C ALA A 42 12.20 -15.74 8.18
N PHE A 43 10.97 -16.20 8.42
CA PHE A 43 10.04 -16.66 7.39
C PHE A 43 9.63 -15.53 6.44
N LEU A 44 9.33 -14.33 6.95
CA LEU A 44 9.00 -13.17 6.12
C LEU A 44 10.21 -12.69 5.29
N HIS A 45 11.42 -12.81 5.83
CA HIS A 45 12.66 -12.49 5.11
C HIS A 45 12.97 -13.53 4.02
N ASP A 46 12.80 -14.82 4.31
CA ASP A 46 13.01 -15.92 3.35
C ASP A 46 11.91 -15.94 2.28
N VAL A 47 10.67 -15.60 2.65
CA VAL A 47 9.54 -15.44 1.71
C VAL A 47 9.73 -14.22 0.80
N ARG A 48 10.20 -13.08 1.32
CA ARG A 48 10.57 -11.92 0.48
C ARG A 48 11.69 -12.28 -0.52
N ALA A 49 12.70 -13.04 -0.08
CA ALA A 49 13.78 -13.51 -0.95
C ALA A 49 13.29 -14.48 -2.02
N ARG A 50 12.46 -15.46 -1.66
CA ARG A 50 11.89 -16.46 -2.60
C ARG A 50 10.84 -15.86 -3.55
N TRP A 51 10.15 -14.81 -3.13
CA TRP A 51 9.12 -14.17 -3.95
C TRP A 51 9.72 -13.30 -5.06
N ARG A 52 10.80 -12.59 -4.79
CA ARG A 52 11.56 -11.84 -5.80
C ARG A 52 12.16 -12.73 -6.89
N SER A 53 12.44 -14.02 -6.59
CA SER A 53 13.03 -14.96 -7.54
C SER A 53 12.03 -15.70 -8.43
N ARG A 54 10.72 -15.60 -8.19
CA ARG A 54 9.73 -16.44 -8.90
C ARG A 54 9.24 -15.89 -10.24
N SER A 55 9.26 -14.58 -10.45
CA SER A 55 8.89 -13.97 -11.74
C SER A 55 9.96 -14.13 -12.83
N TRP A 56 11.23 -14.30 -12.43
CA TRP A 56 12.37 -14.48 -13.34
C TRP A 56 12.93 -15.92 -13.30
N ARG A 57 12.04 -16.90 -13.42
CA ARG A 57 12.39 -18.32 -13.34
C ARG A 57 13.25 -18.79 -14.50
N ARG A 58 14.54 -18.45 -14.51
CA ARG A 58 15.69 -19.17 -15.12
C ARG A 58 16.97 -18.38 -14.95
N ALA A 59 17.23 -17.84 -13.77
CA ALA A 59 18.59 -17.46 -13.44
C ALA A 59 19.43 -18.75 -13.37
N PRO A 60 20.57 -18.83 -14.04
CA PRO A 60 21.48 -19.96 -13.87
C PRO A 60 21.87 -20.05 -12.39
N ALA A 61 21.94 -21.26 -11.86
CA ALA A 61 22.15 -21.57 -10.44
C ALA A 61 23.46 -21.05 -9.83
N ASN A 62 24.29 -20.36 -10.58
CA ASN A 62 25.66 -19.94 -10.22
C ASN A 62 25.94 -18.45 -10.43
N LEU A 63 24.92 -17.56 -10.35
CA LEU A 63 25.22 -16.13 -10.30
C LEU A 63 25.71 -15.77 -8.89
N PRO A 64 26.85 -15.05 -8.76
CA PRO A 64 27.37 -14.64 -7.47
C PRO A 64 26.37 -13.69 -6.78
N THR A 65 26.14 -13.90 -5.49
CA THR A 65 25.28 -13.01 -4.65
C THR A 65 25.93 -11.64 -4.46
N GLU A 66 27.23 -11.54 -4.68
CA GLU A 66 28.03 -10.31 -4.68
C GLU A 66 28.72 -10.14 -6.04
N LEU A 67 28.93 -8.90 -6.45
CA LEU A 67 29.62 -8.59 -7.70
C LEU A 67 31.12 -8.78 -7.55
N ASP A 68 31.68 -9.78 -8.27
CA ASP A 68 33.13 -9.80 -8.50
C ASP A 68 33.52 -8.75 -9.57
N ARG A 69 34.80 -8.40 -9.63
CA ARG A 69 35.31 -7.39 -10.57
C ARG A 69 34.95 -7.68 -12.03
N ARG A 70 34.94 -8.95 -12.45
CA ARG A 70 34.65 -9.36 -13.84
C ARG A 70 33.15 -9.23 -14.14
N ALA A 71 32.29 -9.56 -13.17
CA ALA A 71 30.84 -9.38 -13.29
C ALA A 71 30.49 -7.89 -13.33
N ALA A 72 31.10 -7.07 -12.47
CA ALA A 72 30.94 -5.61 -12.46
C ALA A 72 31.35 -4.99 -13.82
N ASP A 73 32.48 -5.38 -14.38
CA ASP A 73 32.93 -4.86 -15.69
C ASP A 73 32.00 -5.26 -16.84
N ARG A 74 31.46 -6.49 -16.82
CA ARG A 74 30.44 -6.93 -17.81
C ARG A 74 29.17 -6.14 -17.70
N ILE A 75 28.61 -5.99 -16.48
CA ILE A 75 27.40 -5.23 -16.23
C ILE A 75 27.57 -3.77 -16.67
N ARG A 76 28.71 -3.14 -16.36
CA ARG A 76 29.04 -1.78 -16.80
C ARG A 76 29.08 -1.68 -18.32
N GLY A 77 29.67 -2.66 -19.01
CA GLY A 77 29.68 -2.73 -20.46
C GLY A 77 28.27 -2.85 -21.06
N ASP A 78 27.42 -3.69 -20.48
CA ASP A 78 26.05 -3.89 -20.91
C ASP A 78 25.19 -2.64 -20.67
N ILE A 79 25.33 -1.96 -19.53
CA ILE A 79 24.65 -0.70 -19.21
C ILE A 79 24.96 0.35 -20.31
N ARG A 80 26.22 0.57 -20.64
CA ARG A 80 26.63 1.52 -21.70
C ARG A 80 26.10 1.12 -23.07
N ALA A 81 26.24 -0.16 -23.45
CA ALA A 81 25.78 -0.67 -24.74
C ALA A 81 24.26 -0.55 -24.93
N CYS A 82 23.49 -0.78 -23.87
CA CYS A 82 22.04 -0.60 -23.89
C CYS A 82 21.65 0.89 -24.01
N ALA A 83 22.28 1.77 -23.24
CA ALA A 83 22.00 3.22 -23.31
C ALA A 83 22.33 3.82 -24.70
N GLU A 84 23.35 3.30 -25.38
CA GLU A 84 23.74 3.73 -26.71
C GLU A 84 22.99 3.03 -27.85
N GLY A 85 22.18 2.00 -27.55
CA GLY A 85 21.43 1.23 -28.55
C GLY A 85 22.30 0.40 -29.48
N ARG A 86 23.49 -0.04 -29.03
CA ARG A 86 24.43 -0.76 -29.87
C ARG A 86 23.93 -2.17 -30.23
N GLY A 87 23.86 -2.48 -31.52
CA GLY A 87 23.60 -3.83 -32.05
C GLY A 87 22.16 -4.11 -32.49
N GLY A 88 21.32 -3.08 -32.58
CA GLY A 88 19.92 -3.21 -33.01
C GLY A 88 18.98 -3.77 -31.91
N ASP A 89 17.66 -3.69 -32.13
CA ASP A 89 16.63 -3.92 -31.10
C ASP A 89 16.68 -5.31 -30.45
N ALA A 90 16.94 -6.36 -31.22
CA ALA A 90 16.99 -7.73 -30.69
C ALA A 90 18.19 -7.92 -29.74
N SER A 91 19.35 -7.35 -30.09
CA SER A 91 20.56 -7.41 -29.27
C SER A 91 20.41 -6.60 -27.97
N VAL A 92 19.82 -5.41 -28.08
CA VAL A 92 19.53 -4.55 -26.92
C VAL A 92 18.56 -5.27 -25.98
N ARG A 93 17.47 -5.84 -26.50
CA ARG A 93 16.49 -6.60 -25.69
C ARG A 93 17.15 -7.78 -24.96
N ALA A 94 18.03 -8.51 -25.63
CA ALA A 94 18.74 -9.64 -25.01
C ALA A 94 19.65 -9.17 -23.86
N ARG A 95 20.39 -8.07 -24.03
CA ARG A 95 21.23 -7.49 -22.97
C ARG A 95 20.43 -6.96 -21.79
N VAL A 96 19.32 -6.26 -22.06
CA VAL A 96 18.40 -5.76 -21.01
C VAL A 96 17.84 -6.93 -20.20
N ALA A 97 17.48 -8.06 -20.86
CA ALA A 97 17.04 -9.26 -20.17
C ALA A 97 18.15 -9.87 -19.29
N GLN A 98 19.42 -9.88 -19.77
CA GLN A 98 20.57 -10.34 -18.99
C GLN A 98 20.84 -9.43 -17.79
N LEU A 99 20.77 -8.10 -17.96
CA LEU A 99 20.91 -7.14 -16.86
C LEU A 99 19.83 -7.35 -15.79
N ALA A 100 18.57 -7.51 -16.21
CA ALA A 100 17.46 -7.77 -15.27
C ALA A 100 17.69 -9.08 -14.50
N THR A 101 18.09 -10.16 -15.20
CA THR A 101 18.37 -11.46 -14.60
C THR A 101 19.53 -11.38 -13.60
N ALA A 102 20.62 -10.69 -13.98
CA ALA A 102 21.77 -10.49 -13.11
C ALA A 102 21.38 -9.69 -11.86
N TYR A 103 20.65 -8.58 -12.03
CA TYR A 103 20.19 -7.73 -10.92
C TYR A 103 19.36 -8.51 -9.89
N VAL A 104 18.39 -9.28 -10.36
CA VAL A 104 17.48 -10.05 -9.48
C VAL A 104 18.25 -11.13 -8.69
N ALA A 105 19.30 -11.69 -9.26
CA ALA A 105 20.13 -12.71 -8.60
C ALA A 105 21.07 -12.14 -7.51
N LEU A 106 21.31 -10.82 -7.50
CA LEU A 106 22.18 -10.17 -6.53
C LEU A 106 21.52 -9.97 -5.17
N GLY A 107 22.32 -10.02 -4.11
CA GLY A 107 21.96 -9.52 -2.79
C GLY A 107 21.84 -7.99 -2.76
N GLU A 108 21.45 -7.43 -1.62
CA GLU A 108 21.20 -5.99 -1.46
C GLU A 108 22.41 -5.13 -1.80
N ALA A 109 23.60 -5.49 -1.31
CA ALA A 109 24.84 -4.78 -1.61
C ALA A 109 25.18 -4.77 -3.11
N GLY A 110 25.04 -5.92 -3.79
CA GLY A 110 25.26 -6.01 -5.23
C GLY A 110 24.24 -5.22 -6.05
N ARG A 111 22.98 -5.17 -5.62
CA ARG A 111 21.94 -4.33 -6.24
C ARG A 111 22.24 -2.85 -6.09
N LEU A 112 22.66 -2.42 -4.89
CA LEU A 112 23.11 -1.05 -4.64
C LEU A 112 24.28 -0.69 -5.57
N GLU A 113 25.24 -1.59 -5.75
CA GLU A 113 26.38 -1.36 -6.65
C GLU A 113 25.92 -1.19 -8.11
N VAL A 114 24.98 -2.03 -8.60
CA VAL A 114 24.46 -1.90 -9.98
C VAL A 114 23.71 -0.58 -10.18
N VAL A 115 22.83 -0.17 -9.26
CA VAL A 115 22.12 1.11 -9.43
C VAL A 115 23.05 2.32 -9.31
N SER A 116 24.10 2.20 -8.48
CA SER A 116 25.15 3.21 -8.40
C SER A 116 25.96 3.31 -9.69
N MET A 117 26.26 2.16 -10.35
CA MET A 117 26.87 2.15 -11.68
C MET A 117 25.97 2.83 -12.71
N ILE A 118 24.66 2.54 -12.72
CA ILE A 118 23.71 3.18 -13.63
C ILE A 118 23.73 4.70 -13.41
N ALA A 119 23.67 5.15 -12.17
CA ALA A 119 23.66 6.57 -11.82
C ALA A 119 24.97 7.27 -12.24
N ALA A 120 26.13 6.63 -12.01
CA ALA A 120 27.43 7.21 -12.34
C ALA A 120 27.71 7.22 -13.84
N GLU A 121 27.44 6.10 -14.55
CA GLU A 121 27.80 5.92 -15.96
C GLU A 121 26.84 6.65 -16.91
N LEU A 122 25.59 6.81 -16.51
CA LEU A 122 24.52 7.37 -17.33
C LEU A 122 23.97 8.70 -16.80
N ALA A 123 24.75 9.41 -15.96
CA ALA A 123 24.41 10.76 -15.53
C ALA A 123 24.29 11.71 -16.75
N PRO A 124 23.47 12.76 -16.66
CA PRO A 124 23.42 13.80 -17.68
C PRO A 124 24.83 14.37 -17.92
N PRO A 125 25.27 14.50 -19.17
CA PRO A 125 26.59 15.09 -19.46
C PRO A 125 26.63 16.57 -19.03
N GLU A 126 27.34 16.88 -17.96
CA GLU A 126 27.37 18.22 -17.35
C GLU A 126 27.73 19.31 -18.35
N GLU A 127 28.77 19.07 -19.17
CA GLU A 127 29.20 20.04 -20.21
C GLU A 127 28.08 20.37 -21.20
N ARG A 128 27.29 19.37 -21.62
CA ARG A 128 26.16 19.57 -22.54
C ARG A 128 25.02 20.33 -21.86
N ALA A 129 24.74 20.02 -20.61
CA ALA A 129 23.72 20.73 -19.83
C ALA A 129 24.08 22.20 -19.62
N VAL A 130 25.33 22.49 -19.23
CA VAL A 130 25.86 23.86 -19.08
C VAL A 130 25.82 24.63 -20.39
N ALA A 131 26.25 24.01 -21.51
CA ALA A 131 26.19 24.62 -22.83
C ALA A 131 24.75 24.91 -23.27
N ALA A 132 23.81 24.04 -22.98
CA ALA A 132 22.39 24.29 -23.27
C ALA A 132 21.81 25.41 -22.40
N ALA A 133 22.12 25.47 -21.12
CA ALA A 133 21.71 26.54 -20.22
C ALA A 133 22.25 27.91 -20.69
N ARG A 134 23.53 27.98 -21.09
CA ARG A 134 24.11 29.21 -21.63
C ARG A 134 23.37 29.69 -22.86
N ARG A 135 23.00 28.80 -23.82
CA ARG A 135 22.22 29.17 -25.01
C ARG A 135 20.86 29.77 -24.67
N ILE A 136 20.19 29.24 -23.64
CA ILE A 136 18.90 29.78 -23.17
C ILE A 136 19.08 31.19 -22.62
N VAL A 137 20.10 31.40 -21.76
CA VAL A 137 20.35 32.71 -21.12
C VAL A 137 20.77 33.78 -22.14
N THR A 138 21.60 33.40 -23.12
CA THR A 138 22.13 34.35 -24.13
C THR A 138 21.20 34.60 -25.30
N ALA A 139 20.05 33.95 -25.40
CA ALA A 139 19.08 34.15 -26.47
C ALA A 139 18.47 35.57 -26.43
N GLY A 140 18.75 36.36 -27.44
CA GLY A 140 18.38 37.78 -27.51
C GLY A 140 16.92 38.08 -27.84
N THR A 141 16.15 37.08 -28.30
CA THR A 141 14.72 37.25 -28.64
C THR A 141 13.87 36.17 -27.98
N PRO A 142 12.56 36.41 -27.72
CA PRO A 142 11.66 35.39 -27.20
C PRO A 142 11.60 34.13 -28.06
N GLN A 143 11.61 34.25 -29.39
CA GLN A 143 11.60 33.13 -30.33
C GLN A 143 12.90 32.32 -30.27
N ALA A 144 14.05 32.98 -30.21
CA ALA A 144 15.34 32.31 -30.05
C ALA A 144 15.43 31.58 -28.69
N ARG A 145 14.88 32.16 -27.64
CA ARG A 145 14.83 31.57 -26.32
C ARG A 145 13.91 30.32 -26.27
N ALA A 146 12.72 30.40 -26.87
CA ALA A 146 11.81 29.27 -26.99
C ALA A 146 12.48 28.10 -27.76
N LYS A 147 13.18 28.39 -28.85
CA LYS A 147 13.96 27.38 -29.58
C LYS A 147 15.07 26.81 -28.74
N ALA A 148 15.86 27.63 -28.03
CA ALA A 148 16.94 27.18 -27.18
C ALA A 148 16.44 26.28 -26.03
N ILE A 149 15.26 26.55 -25.43
CA ILE A 149 14.61 25.73 -24.43
C ILE A 149 14.22 24.37 -25.04
N HIS A 150 13.65 24.36 -26.25
CA HIS A 150 13.32 23.08 -26.92
C HIS A 150 14.57 22.26 -27.21
N ASP A 151 15.63 22.88 -27.75
CA ASP A 151 16.90 22.22 -28.10
C ASP A 151 17.71 21.75 -26.87
N ALA A 152 17.42 22.29 -25.67
CA ALA A 152 18.06 21.90 -24.42
C ALA A 152 17.53 20.56 -23.86
N ARG A 153 16.31 20.16 -24.18
CA ARG A 153 15.68 18.95 -23.62
C ARG A 153 16.55 17.69 -23.73
N PRO A 154 17.11 17.33 -24.92
CA PRO A 154 17.96 16.15 -25.03
C PRO A 154 19.30 16.24 -24.27
N ALA A 155 19.75 17.46 -23.99
CA ALA A 155 20.99 17.67 -23.22
C ALA A 155 20.79 17.59 -21.70
N LEU A 156 19.55 17.76 -21.25
CA LEU A 156 19.16 17.68 -19.83
C LEU A 156 18.60 16.32 -19.46
N GLU A 157 18.21 15.49 -20.43
CA GLU A 157 17.70 14.14 -20.19
C GLU A 157 18.83 13.20 -19.86
N ALA A 158 18.74 12.51 -18.73
CA ALA A 158 19.72 11.51 -18.32
C ALA A 158 19.63 10.26 -19.21
N PRO A 159 20.76 9.73 -19.72
CA PRO A 159 20.78 8.53 -20.55
C PRO A 159 20.17 7.29 -19.87
N TRP A 160 20.12 7.21 -18.52
CA TRP A 160 19.45 6.12 -17.82
C TRP A 160 17.96 6.03 -18.12
N VAL A 161 17.27 7.15 -18.48
CA VAL A 161 15.84 7.11 -18.85
C VAL A 161 15.63 6.21 -20.07
N LYS A 162 16.53 6.25 -21.06
CA LYS A 162 16.49 5.36 -22.22
C LYS A 162 16.71 3.91 -21.83
N LEU A 163 17.68 3.64 -20.95
CA LEU A 163 17.93 2.30 -20.43
C LEU A 163 16.71 1.77 -19.70
N LEU A 164 16.13 2.55 -18.77
CA LEU A 164 14.95 2.16 -18.00
C LEU A 164 13.74 1.87 -18.92
N ALA A 165 13.51 2.70 -19.93
CA ALA A 165 12.43 2.49 -20.89
C ALA A 165 12.57 1.18 -21.68
N GLN A 166 13.80 0.70 -21.93
CA GLN A 166 14.02 -0.55 -22.64
C GLN A 166 13.58 -1.79 -21.86
N PHE A 167 13.61 -1.77 -20.52
CA PHE A 167 13.07 -2.87 -19.70
C PHE A 167 11.58 -3.11 -19.97
N ASN A 168 10.80 -2.07 -20.33
CA ASN A 168 9.40 -2.23 -20.70
C ASN A 168 9.17 -3.11 -21.95
N THR A 169 10.20 -3.39 -22.74
CA THR A 169 10.11 -4.32 -23.87
C THR A 169 10.10 -5.79 -23.46
N LEU A 170 10.46 -6.10 -22.20
CA LEU A 170 10.41 -7.45 -21.63
C LEU A 170 9.00 -7.79 -21.14
N SER A 171 8.64 -9.07 -21.12
CA SER A 171 7.32 -9.55 -20.65
C SER A 171 7.02 -9.09 -19.22
N ASP A 172 8.00 -9.18 -18.30
CA ASP A 172 7.86 -8.78 -16.89
C ASP A 172 8.62 -7.49 -16.58
N GLY A 173 8.95 -6.71 -17.61
CA GLY A 173 9.83 -5.55 -17.49
C GLY A 173 9.24 -4.43 -16.63
N VAL A 174 7.92 -4.23 -16.67
CA VAL A 174 7.24 -3.26 -15.81
C VAL A 174 7.33 -3.67 -14.34
N LYS A 175 7.10 -4.97 -14.04
CA LYS A 175 7.26 -5.49 -12.67
C LYS A 175 8.70 -5.34 -12.18
N PHE A 176 9.68 -5.66 -13.05
CA PHE A 176 11.08 -5.45 -12.74
C PHE A 176 11.39 -4.00 -12.35
N LEU A 177 10.89 -3.03 -13.11
CA LEU A 177 11.11 -1.60 -12.82
C LEU A 177 10.41 -1.14 -11.55
N VAL A 178 9.24 -1.69 -11.25
CA VAL A 178 8.56 -1.45 -9.96
C VAL A 178 9.41 -1.97 -8.80
N ASP A 179 9.97 -3.20 -8.92
CA ASP A 179 10.84 -3.77 -7.89
C ASP A 179 12.18 -3.03 -7.77
N LEU A 180 12.77 -2.62 -8.90
CA LEU A 180 13.96 -1.79 -8.93
C LEU A 180 13.74 -0.47 -8.17
N ARG A 181 12.58 0.17 -8.36
CA ARG A 181 12.25 1.38 -7.62
C ARG A 181 12.02 1.12 -6.12
N ALA A 182 11.45 -0.03 -5.76
CA ALA A 182 11.32 -0.42 -4.35
C ALA A 182 12.72 -0.53 -3.68
N ASP A 183 13.70 -1.11 -4.39
CA ASP A 183 15.08 -1.17 -3.91
C ASP A 183 15.70 0.24 -3.82
N LEU A 184 15.51 1.09 -4.84
CA LEU A 184 15.99 2.49 -4.84
C LEU A 184 15.42 3.30 -3.66
N LEU A 185 14.14 3.16 -3.36
CA LEU A 185 13.51 3.83 -2.22
C LEU A 185 14.15 3.43 -0.88
N GLY A 186 14.64 2.19 -0.76
CA GLY A 186 15.42 1.74 0.39
C GLY A 186 16.85 2.29 0.43
N PHE A 187 17.44 2.57 -0.73
CA PHE A 187 18.85 2.99 -0.83
C PHE A 187 19.05 4.51 -0.73
N VAL A 188 18.09 5.33 -1.16
CA VAL A 188 18.26 6.79 -1.26
C VAL A 188 18.51 7.52 0.05
N GLU A 189 18.20 6.90 1.19
CA GLU A 189 18.53 7.46 2.49
C GLU A 189 20.03 7.39 2.77
N GLY A 190 20.64 6.23 2.52
CA GLY A 190 22.09 6.00 2.66
C GLY A 190 22.92 6.45 1.47
N ALA A 191 22.32 6.62 0.28
CA ALA A 191 22.96 7.02 -0.97
C ALA A 191 22.16 8.11 -1.69
N PRO A 192 22.24 9.39 -1.23
CA PRO A 192 21.43 10.50 -1.77
C PRO A 192 21.65 10.77 -3.26
N ASP A 193 22.80 10.40 -3.81
CA ASP A 193 23.14 10.56 -5.23
C ASP A 193 22.24 9.71 -6.16
N LEU A 194 21.52 8.73 -5.63
CA LEU A 194 20.53 7.94 -6.36
C LEU A 194 19.16 8.63 -6.51
N ARG A 195 18.91 9.73 -5.82
CA ARG A 195 17.61 10.47 -5.87
C ARG A 195 17.22 10.93 -7.27
N PRO A 196 18.12 11.41 -8.13
CA PRO A 196 17.75 11.76 -9.51
C PRO A 196 17.27 10.56 -10.32
N LEU A 197 17.95 9.41 -10.21
CA LEU A 197 17.57 8.15 -10.87
C LEU A 197 16.20 7.65 -10.36
N GLU A 198 15.97 7.68 -9.05
CA GLU A 198 14.68 7.31 -8.43
C GLU A 198 13.56 8.22 -8.94
N ARG A 199 13.78 9.54 -8.99
CA ARG A 199 12.79 10.52 -9.45
C ARG A 199 12.40 10.30 -10.91
N ASP A 200 13.37 10.07 -11.79
CA ASP A 200 13.12 9.82 -13.21
C ASP A 200 12.39 8.49 -13.41
N LEU A 201 12.76 7.44 -12.67
CA LEU A 201 12.03 6.16 -12.69
C LEU A 201 10.60 6.32 -12.16
N LYS A 202 10.40 7.13 -11.11
CA LYS A 202 9.05 7.47 -10.63
C LYS A 202 8.21 8.15 -11.70
N GLN A 203 8.77 9.12 -12.42
CA GLN A 203 8.05 9.82 -13.49
C GLN A 203 7.71 8.87 -14.65
N LEU A 204 8.64 8.00 -15.01
CA LEU A 204 8.43 7.00 -16.06
C LEU A 204 7.29 6.04 -15.67
N LEU A 205 7.33 5.48 -14.47
CA LEU A 205 6.26 4.62 -13.96
C LEU A 205 4.93 5.37 -13.84
N ALA A 206 4.91 6.60 -13.35
CA ALA A 206 3.70 7.41 -13.26
C ALA A 206 3.02 7.61 -14.62
N SER A 207 3.79 7.69 -15.72
CA SER A 207 3.23 7.81 -17.07
C SER A 207 2.64 6.50 -17.61
N TRP A 208 3.03 5.35 -17.06
CA TRP A 208 2.51 4.04 -17.49
C TRP A 208 1.36 3.54 -16.61
N PHE A 209 1.32 3.97 -15.36
CA PHE A 209 0.30 3.59 -14.40
C PHE A 209 -0.83 4.64 -14.31
N ASP A 210 -1.28 5.12 -15.48
CA ASP A 210 -2.49 5.94 -15.55
C ASP A 210 -3.71 5.06 -15.18
N VAL A 211 -4.62 5.64 -14.41
CA VAL A 211 -5.82 4.97 -13.91
C VAL A 211 -6.69 4.37 -15.02
N GLY A 212 -6.68 4.99 -16.20
CA GLY A 212 -7.42 4.51 -17.37
C GLY A 212 -6.95 3.16 -17.91
N PHE A 213 -5.76 2.69 -17.50
CA PHE A 213 -5.24 1.37 -17.87
C PHE A 213 -5.43 0.32 -16.78
N LEU A 214 -5.95 0.68 -15.61
CA LEU A 214 -6.12 -0.26 -14.52
C LEU A 214 -7.40 -1.08 -14.68
N GLU A 215 -7.28 -2.37 -14.46
CA GLU A 215 -8.38 -3.34 -14.51
C GLU A 215 -8.82 -3.68 -13.09
N LEU A 216 -10.08 -3.39 -12.77
CA LEU A 216 -10.71 -3.82 -11.53
C LEU A 216 -11.19 -5.26 -11.67
N GLN A 217 -10.73 -6.14 -10.78
CA GLN A 217 -11.17 -7.53 -10.74
C GLN A 217 -11.72 -7.87 -9.37
N ARG A 218 -12.83 -8.62 -9.35
CA ARG A 218 -13.34 -9.20 -8.11
C ARG A 218 -12.51 -10.41 -7.73
N VAL A 219 -12.08 -10.47 -6.48
CA VAL A 219 -11.39 -11.61 -5.88
C VAL A 219 -12.44 -12.47 -5.16
N THR A 220 -12.42 -13.77 -5.43
CA THR A 220 -13.30 -14.75 -4.81
C THR A 220 -12.49 -15.96 -4.35
N TRP A 221 -13.15 -16.92 -3.68
CA TRP A 221 -12.50 -18.16 -3.28
C TRP A 221 -12.03 -19.00 -4.49
N ASP A 222 -12.63 -18.80 -5.67
CA ASP A 222 -12.23 -19.47 -6.92
C ASP A 222 -11.02 -18.79 -7.61
N SER A 223 -10.53 -17.68 -7.06
CA SER A 223 -9.33 -17.01 -7.56
C SER A 223 -8.10 -17.90 -7.37
N PRO A 224 -7.07 -17.78 -8.21
CA PRO A 224 -5.85 -18.57 -8.07
C PRO A 224 -5.25 -18.46 -6.65
N ALA A 225 -4.93 -19.60 -6.03
CA ALA A 225 -4.36 -19.66 -4.69
C ALA A 225 -3.10 -18.78 -4.54
N SER A 226 -2.30 -18.66 -5.61
CA SER A 226 -1.14 -17.77 -5.64
C SER A 226 -1.50 -16.29 -5.54
N LEU A 227 -2.65 -15.88 -6.04
CA LEU A 227 -3.18 -14.52 -5.89
C LEU A 227 -3.67 -14.31 -4.45
N LEU A 228 -4.49 -15.25 -3.94
CA LEU A 228 -5.00 -15.19 -2.56
C LEU A 228 -3.86 -15.10 -1.53
N GLU A 229 -2.80 -15.90 -1.72
CA GLU A 229 -1.60 -15.85 -0.87
C GLU A 229 -0.89 -14.48 -0.94
N LYS A 230 -0.79 -13.87 -2.14
CA LYS A 230 -0.22 -12.53 -2.30
C LYS A 230 -1.01 -11.48 -1.55
N LEU A 231 -2.32 -11.49 -1.73
CA LEU A 231 -3.22 -10.52 -1.09
C LEU A 231 -3.19 -10.66 0.44
N ALA A 232 -3.26 -11.88 0.97
CA ALA A 232 -3.18 -12.14 2.41
C ALA A 232 -1.86 -11.63 3.03
N ARG A 233 -0.74 -11.80 2.32
CA ARG A 233 0.58 -11.33 2.78
C ARG A 233 0.76 -9.81 2.67
N SER A 234 0.05 -9.19 1.75
CA SER A 234 0.16 -7.75 1.48
C SER A 234 -0.85 -6.92 2.27
N GLU A 235 -1.70 -7.59 3.07
CA GLU A 235 -2.66 -6.89 3.92
C GLU A 235 -1.94 -6.04 4.97
N ALA A 236 -2.07 -4.72 4.83
CA ALA A 236 -1.34 -3.76 5.63
C ALA A 236 -2.17 -3.19 6.80
N VAL A 237 -3.49 -3.28 6.73
CA VAL A 237 -4.41 -2.68 7.71
C VAL A 237 -4.74 -3.69 8.81
N HIS A 238 -5.32 -4.84 8.44
CA HIS A 238 -5.73 -5.89 9.37
C HIS A 238 -5.12 -7.22 8.93
N ALA A 239 -4.05 -7.66 9.59
CA ALA A 239 -3.30 -8.86 9.24
C ALA A 239 -4.22 -10.08 9.06
N VAL A 240 -3.98 -10.86 7.99
CA VAL A 240 -4.69 -12.11 7.73
C VAL A 240 -4.00 -13.24 8.49
N ASN A 241 -4.72 -13.89 9.41
CA ASN A 241 -4.19 -14.89 10.34
C ASN A 241 -4.36 -16.34 9.87
N GLY A 242 -4.50 -16.58 8.58
CA GLY A 242 -4.62 -17.92 7.99
C GLY A 242 -5.72 -18.00 6.95
N TRP A 243 -5.98 -19.24 6.50
CA TRP A 243 -6.95 -19.49 5.42
C TRP A 243 -8.40 -19.28 5.86
N ASP A 244 -8.73 -19.55 7.12
CA ASP A 244 -10.08 -19.37 7.65
C ASP A 244 -10.43 -17.89 7.76
N ASP A 245 -9.49 -17.05 8.24
CA ASP A 245 -9.65 -15.59 8.23
C ASP A 245 -9.79 -15.05 6.79
N LEU A 246 -8.93 -15.53 5.85
CA LEU A 246 -9.05 -15.12 4.45
C LEU A 246 -10.42 -15.53 3.85
N LYS A 247 -10.92 -16.71 4.20
CA LYS A 247 -12.22 -17.20 3.74
C LYS A 247 -13.35 -16.33 4.24
N ASN A 248 -13.34 -15.94 5.53
CA ASN A 248 -14.29 -14.98 6.11
C ASN A 248 -14.33 -13.65 5.31
N ARG A 249 -13.18 -13.16 4.86
CA ARG A 249 -13.09 -11.93 4.03
C ARG A 249 -13.63 -12.09 2.62
N LEU A 250 -13.95 -13.30 2.20
CA LEU A 250 -14.52 -13.65 0.89
C LEU A 250 -15.96 -14.18 0.98
N ASP A 251 -16.58 -14.11 2.15
CA ASP A 251 -17.94 -14.55 2.42
C ASP A 251 -19.00 -13.77 1.60
N PRO A 252 -20.25 -14.27 1.51
CA PRO A 252 -21.30 -13.67 0.68
C PRO A 252 -21.63 -12.20 1.02
N ASP A 253 -21.43 -11.78 2.26
CA ASP A 253 -21.61 -10.38 2.71
C ASP A 253 -20.31 -9.57 2.62
N ARG A 254 -19.31 -10.08 1.94
CA ARG A 254 -18.03 -9.41 1.68
C ARG A 254 -17.82 -9.22 0.18
N ARG A 255 -17.06 -8.19 -0.14
CA ARG A 255 -16.58 -7.94 -1.50
C ARG A 255 -15.10 -7.63 -1.43
N PHE A 256 -14.32 -8.38 -2.18
CA PHE A 256 -12.89 -8.19 -2.28
C PHE A 256 -12.56 -7.81 -3.71
N PHE A 257 -11.95 -6.66 -3.91
CA PHE A 257 -11.56 -6.16 -5.22
C PHE A 257 -10.05 -5.93 -5.27
N ALA A 258 -9.45 -6.16 -6.44
CA ALA A 258 -8.06 -5.83 -6.68
C ALA A 258 -7.89 -5.16 -8.04
N PHE A 259 -7.00 -4.18 -8.11
CA PHE A 259 -6.62 -3.51 -9.34
C PHE A 259 -5.36 -4.12 -9.90
N PHE A 260 -5.37 -4.36 -11.21
CA PHE A 260 -4.25 -4.89 -11.97
C PHE A 260 -3.88 -3.95 -13.11
N HIS A 261 -2.63 -4.05 -13.55
CA HIS A 261 -2.19 -3.41 -14.78
C HIS A 261 -2.01 -4.47 -15.87
N PRO A 262 -2.44 -4.25 -17.15
CA PRO A 262 -2.32 -5.25 -18.23
C PRO A 262 -0.91 -5.78 -18.44
N ARG A 263 0.11 -4.99 -18.11
CA ARG A 263 1.53 -5.40 -18.16
C ARG A 263 1.99 -6.17 -16.92
N MET A 264 1.13 -6.32 -15.92
CA MET A 264 1.39 -7.04 -14.66
C MET A 264 0.14 -7.84 -14.24
N PRO A 265 -0.42 -8.72 -15.10
CA PRO A 265 -1.74 -9.30 -14.89
C PRO A 265 -1.82 -10.26 -13.69
N ALA A 266 -0.69 -10.76 -13.21
CA ALA A 266 -0.62 -11.64 -12.03
C ALA A 266 -0.17 -10.92 -10.75
N GLU A 267 0.01 -9.59 -10.81
CA GLU A 267 0.53 -8.77 -9.72
C GLU A 267 -0.48 -7.69 -9.35
N PRO A 268 -1.24 -7.87 -8.27
CA PRO A 268 -2.16 -6.84 -7.80
C PRO A 268 -1.38 -5.58 -7.41
N LEU A 269 -1.97 -4.42 -7.66
CA LEU A 269 -1.40 -3.12 -7.32
C LEU A 269 -1.95 -2.61 -6.00
N ILE A 270 -3.26 -2.58 -5.91
CA ILE A 270 -4.05 -2.15 -4.74
C ILE A 270 -5.20 -3.13 -4.62
N PHE A 271 -5.61 -3.41 -3.41
CA PHE A 271 -6.85 -4.14 -3.16
C PHE A 271 -7.68 -3.47 -2.06
N LEU A 272 -8.98 -3.76 -2.11
CA LEU A 272 -9.98 -3.22 -1.20
C LEU A 272 -10.84 -4.35 -0.67
N GLN A 273 -11.13 -4.30 0.63
CA GLN A 273 -12.07 -5.21 1.29
C GLN A 273 -13.28 -4.41 1.76
N VAL A 274 -14.46 -4.88 1.41
CA VAL A 274 -15.74 -4.23 1.66
C VAL A 274 -16.65 -5.19 2.41
N ALA A 275 -17.24 -4.75 3.49
CA ALA A 275 -18.32 -5.43 4.19
C ALA A 275 -19.65 -4.80 3.79
N LEU A 276 -20.66 -5.64 3.54
CA LEU A 276 -22.03 -5.23 3.31
C LEU A 276 -22.77 -5.25 4.64
N GLY A 277 -23.55 -4.23 4.93
CA GLY A 277 -24.26 -4.12 6.20
C GLY A 277 -25.29 -2.99 6.21
N SER A 278 -25.75 -2.62 7.40
CA SER A 278 -26.67 -1.51 7.61
C SER A 278 -26.02 -0.42 8.45
N GLY A 279 -25.93 0.78 7.88
CA GLY A 279 -25.34 1.95 8.54
C GLY A 279 -23.81 1.87 8.71
N LEU A 280 -23.26 2.85 9.45
CA LEU A 280 -21.82 2.94 9.66
C LEU A 280 -21.37 2.04 10.81
N ALA A 281 -20.45 1.10 10.57
CA ALA A 281 -19.82 0.36 11.64
C ALA A 281 -18.94 1.29 12.49
N ALA A 282 -18.93 1.05 13.80
CA ALA A 282 -18.15 1.78 14.78
C ALA A 282 -16.90 1.03 15.23
N GLU A 283 -16.85 -0.28 15.05
CA GLU A 283 -15.83 -1.17 15.56
C GLU A 283 -15.39 -2.14 14.46
N ILE A 284 -14.09 -2.48 14.44
CA ILE A 284 -13.54 -3.41 13.46
C ILE A 284 -13.75 -4.88 13.85
N GLY A 285 -13.85 -5.18 15.15
CA GLY A 285 -13.97 -6.54 15.66
C GLY A 285 -15.03 -7.38 14.96
N PRO A 286 -16.30 -6.94 14.90
CA PRO A 286 -17.38 -7.69 14.25
C PRO A 286 -17.16 -7.92 12.73
N LEU A 287 -16.35 -7.08 12.08
CA LEU A 287 -16.04 -7.24 10.64
C LEU A 287 -14.96 -8.30 10.38
N LEU A 288 -14.12 -8.57 11.37
CA LEU A 288 -13.02 -9.54 11.30
C LEU A 288 -13.35 -10.86 12.00
N ASP A 289 -14.43 -10.93 12.78
CA ASP A 289 -14.85 -12.11 13.50
C ASP A 289 -15.43 -13.15 12.52
N PRO A 290 -14.81 -14.35 12.38
CA PRO A 290 -15.31 -15.41 11.52
C PRO A 290 -16.63 -16.01 11.99
N ASP A 291 -16.97 -15.84 13.27
CA ASP A 291 -18.20 -16.36 13.87
C ASP A 291 -19.35 -15.32 13.86
N ALA A 292 -19.11 -14.12 13.33
CA ALA A 292 -20.14 -13.10 13.19
C ALA A 292 -21.25 -13.57 12.23
N PRO A 293 -22.51 -13.27 12.53
CA PRO A 293 -23.62 -13.64 11.65
C PRO A 293 -23.50 -12.94 10.30
N LEU A 294 -23.67 -13.70 9.22
CA LEU A 294 -23.66 -13.19 7.86
C LEU A 294 -24.85 -12.26 7.60
N VAL A 295 -24.60 -11.15 6.97
CA VAL A 295 -25.62 -10.21 6.50
C VAL A 295 -26.05 -10.60 5.09
N SER A 296 -27.37 -10.66 4.85
CA SER A 296 -27.88 -10.84 3.48
C SER A 296 -27.48 -9.63 2.63
N ALA A 297 -26.82 -9.88 1.51
CA ALA A 297 -26.44 -8.80 0.59
C ALA A 297 -27.67 -8.00 0.08
N THR A 298 -28.87 -8.61 0.02
CA THR A 298 -30.12 -7.93 -0.37
C THR A 298 -30.66 -6.98 0.71
N ASP A 299 -30.29 -7.20 1.97
CA ASP A 299 -30.77 -6.41 3.09
C ASP A 299 -29.80 -5.30 3.48
N ALA A 300 -28.60 -5.30 2.91
CA ALA A 300 -27.58 -4.30 3.14
C ALA A 300 -27.93 -2.97 2.45
N ASP A 301 -27.80 -1.86 3.12
CA ASP A 301 -27.91 -0.50 2.56
C ASP A 301 -26.57 0.22 2.46
N THR A 302 -25.53 -0.37 3.05
CA THR A 302 -24.21 0.24 3.24
C THR A 302 -23.10 -0.70 2.75
N ALA A 303 -22.17 -0.16 1.97
CA ALA A 303 -20.89 -0.76 1.64
C ALA A 303 -19.79 -0.07 2.46
N LEU A 304 -19.17 -0.84 3.34
CA LEU A 304 -18.14 -0.36 4.26
C LEU A 304 -16.75 -0.85 3.85
N PHE A 305 -15.92 0.04 3.38
CA PHE A 305 -14.50 -0.23 3.07
C PHE A 305 -13.70 -0.28 4.38
N TYR A 306 -13.24 -1.45 4.79
CA TYR A 306 -12.50 -1.60 6.03
C TYR A 306 -11.01 -1.91 5.85
N SER A 307 -10.58 -2.25 4.62
CA SER A 307 -9.18 -2.34 4.26
C SER A 307 -8.95 -1.82 2.84
N ILE A 308 -7.92 -1.00 2.67
CA ILE A 308 -7.37 -0.57 1.38
C ILE A 308 -5.86 -0.67 1.49
N SER A 309 -5.27 -1.63 0.75
CA SER A 309 -3.86 -1.95 0.87
C SER A 309 -3.14 -1.87 -0.48
N SER A 310 -1.98 -1.19 -0.49
CA SER A 310 -1.07 -1.17 -1.64
C SER A 310 -0.15 -2.38 -1.58
N VAL A 311 -0.02 -3.10 -2.72
CA VAL A 311 0.78 -4.33 -2.82
C VAL A 311 2.19 -4.05 -3.32
N GLN A 312 2.40 -2.95 -4.04
CA GLN A 312 3.64 -2.67 -4.74
C GLN A 312 4.40 -1.50 -4.10
N PRO A 313 5.40 -1.74 -3.22
CA PRO A 313 6.17 -0.66 -2.59
C PRO A 313 6.85 0.28 -3.60
N GLY A 314 7.25 -0.26 -4.75
CA GLY A 314 7.86 0.53 -5.82
C GLY A 314 6.93 1.52 -6.50
N LEU A 315 5.63 1.50 -6.21
CA LEU A 315 4.65 2.50 -6.67
C LEU A 315 4.33 3.55 -5.60
N ALA A 316 5.04 3.56 -4.46
CA ALA A 316 4.85 4.55 -3.43
C ALA A 316 4.97 5.99 -3.97
N GLY A 317 4.01 6.85 -3.61
CA GLY A 317 3.94 8.24 -4.06
C GLY A 317 3.59 8.44 -5.54
N ILE A 318 3.20 7.37 -6.27
CA ILE A 318 2.51 7.46 -7.55
C ILE A 318 1.01 7.42 -7.24
N SER A 319 0.30 8.48 -7.67
CA SER A 319 -1.13 8.58 -7.45
C SER A 319 -1.87 7.81 -8.55
N PHE A 320 -2.79 6.96 -8.13
CA PHE A 320 -3.74 6.31 -9.04
C PHE A 320 -5.06 7.12 -9.17
N GLY A 321 -5.04 8.39 -8.72
CA GLY A 321 -6.20 9.29 -8.77
C GLY A 321 -7.32 8.93 -7.79
N GLY A 322 -8.34 9.78 -7.71
CA GLY A 322 -9.58 9.56 -6.93
C GLY A 322 -10.48 8.44 -7.48
N PHE A 323 -10.13 7.88 -8.60
CA PHE A 323 -10.96 7.02 -9.44
C PHE A 323 -11.09 5.57 -8.92
N LEU A 324 -10.16 5.11 -8.06
CA LEU A 324 -10.17 3.72 -7.61
C LEU A 324 -11.41 3.37 -6.78
N ILE A 325 -11.77 4.24 -5.85
CA ILE A 325 -12.94 4.01 -5.00
C ILE A 325 -14.21 4.20 -5.82
N GLU A 326 -14.25 5.18 -6.71
CA GLU A 326 -15.37 5.43 -7.61
C GLU A 326 -15.66 4.20 -8.50
N GLN A 327 -14.66 3.59 -9.11
CA GLN A 327 -14.84 2.35 -9.90
C GLN A 327 -15.41 1.21 -9.06
N VAL A 328 -14.96 1.04 -7.81
CA VAL A 328 -15.51 0.01 -6.91
C VAL A 328 -16.95 0.35 -6.52
N VAL A 329 -17.27 1.61 -6.26
CA VAL A 329 -18.63 2.06 -5.97
C VAL A 329 -19.56 1.80 -7.16
N ASP A 330 -19.13 2.10 -8.38
CA ASP A 330 -19.91 1.85 -9.60
C ASP A 330 -20.15 0.35 -9.83
N GLN A 331 -19.13 -0.47 -9.58
CA GLN A 331 -19.25 -1.92 -9.63
C GLN A 331 -20.25 -2.43 -8.59
N LEU A 332 -20.17 -1.94 -7.34
CA LEU A 332 -21.08 -2.29 -6.26
C LEU A 332 -22.52 -1.85 -6.56
N LYS A 333 -22.73 -0.65 -7.10
CA LYS A 333 -24.07 -0.17 -7.51
C LYS A 333 -24.66 -0.96 -8.66
N THR A 334 -23.81 -1.44 -9.57
CA THR A 334 -24.26 -2.32 -10.67
C THR A 334 -24.71 -3.67 -10.13
N GLU A 335 -23.96 -4.24 -9.18
CA GLU A 335 -24.27 -5.53 -8.54
C GLU A 335 -25.45 -5.42 -7.55
N LEU A 336 -25.48 -4.35 -6.74
CA LEU A 336 -26.40 -4.12 -5.63
C LEU A 336 -26.98 -2.70 -5.71
N PRO A 337 -27.98 -2.46 -6.59
CA PRO A 337 -28.51 -1.10 -6.85
C PRO A 337 -29.21 -0.43 -5.65
N HIS A 338 -29.54 -1.19 -4.60
CA HIS A 338 -30.17 -0.71 -3.39
C HIS A 338 -29.18 -0.12 -2.37
N LEU A 339 -27.87 -0.28 -2.59
CA LEU A 339 -26.85 0.36 -1.73
C LEU A 339 -26.92 1.89 -1.84
N ARG A 340 -26.96 2.55 -0.68
CA ARG A 340 -27.11 4.02 -0.57
C ARG A 340 -25.90 4.68 0.07
N THR A 341 -25.21 3.96 0.98
CA THR A 341 -24.11 4.50 1.78
C THR A 341 -22.81 3.81 1.38
N PHE A 342 -21.80 4.62 1.07
CA PHE A 342 -20.44 4.18 0.79
C PHE A 342 -19.50 4.87 1.76
N ALA A 343 -18.95 4.11 2.70
CA ALA A 343 -18.14 4.68 3.77
C ALA A 343 -16.96 3.75 4.10
N THR A 344 -16.02 4.25 4.88
CA THR A 344 -14.91 3.46 5.38
C THR A 344 -14.98 3.28 6.89
N LEU A 345 -14.24 2.32 7.41
CA LEU A 345 -13.78 2.28 8.78
C LEU A 345 -12.26 2.19 8.74
N SER A 346 -11.58 3.31 8.96
CA SER A 346 -10.16 3.47 8.66
C SER A 346 -9.34 3.75 9.93
N PRO A 347 -8.09 3.23 10.02
CA PRO A 347 -7.17 3.58 11.09
C PRO A 347 -6.69 5.05 10.98
N ILE A 348 -6.10 5.55 12.06
CA ILE A 348 -5.52 6.90 12.15
C ILE A 348 -4.05 6.76 12.56
N PRO A 349 -3.14 6.31 11.68
CA PRO A 349 -1.83 5.79 12.03
C PRO A 349 -0.87 6.80 12.69
N GLY A 350 -1.09 8.10 12.51
CA GLY A 350 -0.22 9.14 13.04
C GLY A 350 -0.70 9.81 14.34
N PHE A 351 -1.90 9.49 14.84
CA PHE A 351 -2.52 10.26 15.92
C PHE A 351 -1.76 10.17 17.25
N ARG A 352 -1.38 8.96 17.69
CA ARG A 352 -0.68 8.79 18.97
C ARG A 352 0.67 9.49 18.97
N ALA A 353 1.45 9.38 17.90
CA ALA A 353 2.74 10.04 17.77
C ALA A 353 2.60 11.57 17.77
N TRP A 354 1.65 12.10 16.99
CA TRP A 354 1.36 13.53 16.97
C TRP A 354 0.93 14.05 18.35
N LEU A 355 0.09 13.31 19.08
CA LEU A 355 -0.35 13.68 20.43
C LEU A 355 0.86 13.75 21.38
N GLY A 356 1.77 12.80 21.32
CA GLY A 356 3.02 12.81 22.09
C GLY A 356 3.88 14.04 21.81
N ASP A 357 4.08 14.39 20.55
CA ASP A 357 4.83 15.57 20.13
C ASP A 357 4.18 16.88 20.60
N GLU A 358 2.85 16.97 20.53
CA GLU A 358 2.10 18.15 20.97
C GLU A 358 2.13 18.31 22.50
N LEU A 359 2.05 17.19 23.25
CA LEU A 359 2.18 17.18 24.73
C LEU A 359 3.59 17.60 25.14
N ALA A 360 4.62 16.99 24.58
CA ALA A 360 6.02 17.31 24.88
C ALA A 360 6.35 18.78 24.59
N ALA A 361 5.76 19.35 23.55
CA ALA A 361 5.95 20.75 23.19
C ALA A 361 5.03 21.73 23.95
N GLY A 362 4.12 21.25 24.80
CA GLY A 362 3.18 22.08 25.55
C GLY A 362 2.22 22.91 24.70
N ARG A 363 1.88 22.43 23.49
CA ARG A 363 1.04 23.19 22.54
C ARG A 363 -0.45 22.97 22.74
N LEU A 364 -0.87 22.02 23.57
CA LEU A 364 -2.26 21.68 23.83
C LEU A 364 -2.82 22.48 25.02
N ARG A 365 -4.06 22.98 24.88
CA ARG A 365 -4.79 23.61 25.97
C ARG A 365 -5.62 22.57 26.71
N LEU A 366 -5.04 21.97 27.73
CA LEU A 366 -5.65 20.93 28.55
C LEU A 366 -6.12 21.47 29.90
N LYS A 367 -7.15 20.87 30.49
CA LYS A 367 -7.74 21.27 31.76
C LYS A 367 -7.29 20.33 32.87
N GLY A 368 -7.01 20.90 34.07
CA GLY A 368 -6.70 20.12 35.27
C GLY A 368 -5.50 19.18 35.06
N ASP A 369 -5.70 17.92 35.41
CA ASP A 369 -4.71 16.84 35.32
C ASP A 369 -4.63 16.13 33.94
N GLN A 370 -5.40 16.61 32.96
CA GLN A 370 -5.46 15.98 31.62
C GLN A 370 -4.08 15.87 30.95
N HIS A 371 -3.21 16.88 31.14
CA HIS A 371 -1.86 16.81 30.58
C HIS A 371 -1.11 15.59 31.13
N GLN A 372 -1.11 15.40 32.44
CA GLN A 372 -0.43 14.28 33.09
C GLN A 372 -1.04 12.93 32.68
N GLN A 373 -2.36 12.84 32.63
CA GLN A 373 -3.07 11.61 32.23
C GLN A 373 -2.79 11.23 30.76
N LEU A 374 -2.81 12.20 29.83
CA LEU A 374 -2.54 11.96 28.42
C LEU A 374 -1.05 11.64 28.18
N THR A 375 -0.13 12.29 28.90
CA THR A 375 1.30 11.96 28.83
C THR A 375 1.53 10.52 29.29
N ALA A 376 1.00 10.15 30.45
CA ALA A 376 1.09 8.79 30.96
C ALA A 376 0.49 7.75 29.99
N LEU A 377 -0.63 8.08 29.33
CA LEU A 377 -1.27 7.21 28.35
C LEU A 377 -0.42 7.02 27.08
N VAL A 378 0.18 8.09 26.56
CA VAL A 378 1.03 8.02 25.35
C VAL A 378 2.35 7.28 25.65
N GLU A 379 2.91 7.41 26.85
CA GLU A 379 4.13 6.72 27.26
C GLU A 379 3.91 5.28 27.69
N ALA A 380 2.67 4.91 28.06
CA ALA A 380 2.32 3.55 28.48
C ALA A 380 2.49 2.54 27.35
N PRO A 381 2.82 1.27 27.66
CA PRO A 381 2.71 0.19 26.68
C PRO A 381 1.29 0.10 26.09
N ALA A 382 1.19 -0.21 24.81
CA ALA A 382 -0.11 -0.28 24.11
C ALA A 382 -0.95 -1.52 24.45
N ALA A 383 -0.76 -2.10 25.64
CA ALA A 383 -1.42 -3.33 26.08
C ALA A 383 -2.86 -3.10 26.58
N GLU A 384 -3.16 -1.88 27.08
CA GLU A 384 -4.46 -1.56 27.66
C GLU A 384 -5.14 -0.44 26.88
N PRO A 385 -6.48 -0.52 26.72
CA PRO A 385 -7.22 0.57 26.08
C PRO A 385 -7.22 1.82 26.96
N PRO A 386 -7.42 3.02 26.36
CA PRO A 386 -7.49 4.26 27.11
C PRO A 386 -8.67 4.28 28.08
N PRO A 387 -8.52 4.88 29.29
CA PRO A 387 -9.60 5.00 30.25
C PRO A 387 -10.79 5.80 29.70
N GLU A 388 -12.03 5.39 30.07
CA GLU A 388 -13.27 6.04 29.60
C GLU A 388 -13.31 7.55 29.94
N GLY A 389 -12.68 7.97 31.05
CA GLY A 389 -12.56 9.39 31.43
C GLY A 389 -11.81 10.26 30.41
N LEU A 390 -11.00 9.65 29.56
CA LEU A 390 -10.25 10.34 28.50
C LEU A 390 -10.96 10.32 27.13
N LYS A 391 -12.14 9.70 27.01
CA LYS A 391 -12.89 9.60 25.77
C LYS A 391 -13.13 10.94 25.10
N ILE A 392 -13.75 11.88 25.81
CA ILE A 392 -14.08 13.20 25.24
C ILE A 392 -12.83 13.99 24.87
N PRO A 393 -11.81 14.12 25.75
CA PRO A 393 -10.53 14.75 25.36
C PRO A 393 -9.88 14.13 24.14
N LEU A 394 -9.81 12.78 24.05
CA LEU A 394 -9.18 12.09 22.93
C LEU A 394 -9.96 12.26 21.62
N LEU A 395 -11.29 12.21 21.65
CA LEU A 395 -12.12 12.49 20.47
C LEU A 395 -11.94 13.93 19.97
N GLN A 396 -11.85 14.91 20.88
CA GLN A 396 -11.62 16.31 20.54
C GLN A 396 -10.23 16.52 19.91
N LEU A 397 -9.17 15.97 20.54
CA LEU A 397 -7.81 16.05 20.03
C LEU A 397 -7.63 15.31 18.70
N CYS A 398 -8.29 14.17 18.53
CA CYS A 398 -8.28 13.44 17.26
C CYS A 398 -8.97 14.24 16.15
N ALA A 399 -10.10 14.90 16.44
CA ALA A 399 -10.74 15.79 15.48
C ALA A 399 -9.85 16.99 15.11
N ASP A 400 -9.16 17.57 16.08
CA ASP A 400 -8.18 18.65 15.83
C ASP A 400 -6.98 18.15 15.00
N TYR A 401 -6.48 16.93 15.26
CA TYR A 401 -5.46 16.30 14.45
C TYR A 401 -5.90 16.15 12.99
N LEU A 402 -7.07 15.56 12.77
CA LEU A 402 -7.56 15.27 11.41
C LEU A 402 -7.90 16.53 10.61
N LEU A 403 -8.41 17.59 11.24
CA LEU A 403 -8.80 18.83 10.57
C LEU A 403 -7.67 19.88 10.55
N GLY A 404 -6.90 19.96 11.64
CA GLY A 404 -5.99 21.07 11.90
C GLY A 404 -4.50 20.77 11.62
N ALA A 405 -4.04 19.51 11.79
CA ALA A 405 -2.66 19.17 11.54
C ALA A 405 -2.39 19.02 10.04
N LYS A 406 -1.39 19.76 9.53
CA LYS A 406 -1.09 19.86 8.09
C LYS A 406 0.37 19.54 7.78
N GLN A 407 0.58 18.99 6.60
CA GLN A 407 1.89 18.91 5.95
C GLN A 407 2.35 20.31 5.49
N PRO A 408 3.65 20.51 5.17
CA PRO A 408 4.14 21.81 4.69
C PRO A 408 3.43 22.33 3.42
N ASP A 409 2.86 21.44 2.61
CA ASP A 409 2.10 21.78 1.41
C ASP A 409 0.59 22.00 1.65
N GLY A 410 0.17 21.99 2.94
CA GLY A 410 -1.20 22.24 3.39
C GLY A 410 -2.11 21.02 3.35
N ARG A 411 -1.66 19.85 2.89
CA ARG A 411 -2.44 18.61 2.93
C ARG A 411 -2.61 18.11 4.37
N ALA A 412 -3.60 17.24 4.62
CA ALA A 412 -3.78 16.59 5.91
C ALA A 412 -2.47 15.88 6.33
N LEU A 413 -2.09 15.99 7.60
CA LEU A 413 -0.88 15.36 8.11
C LEU A 413 -1.01 13.84 8.10
N ASP A 414 -2.17 13.31 8.53
CA ASP A 414 -2.45 11.88 8.49
C ASP A 414 -2.53 11.36 7.06
N ALA A 415 -1.75 10.30 6.76
CA ALA A 415 -1.63 9.75 5.42
C ALA A 415 -2.95 9.11 4.93
N VAL A 416 -3.71 8.48 5.84
CA VAL A 416 -5.00 7.84 5.53
C VAL A 416 -6.05 8.91 5.28
N ALA A 417 -6.09 9.96 6.11
CA ALA A 417 -6.95 11.12 5.89
C ALA A 417 -6.63 11.79 4.54
N ASN A 418 -5.34 12.04 4.26
CA ASN A 418 -4.94 12.62 2.98
C ASN A 418 -5.38 11.76 1.78
N PHE A 419 -5.30 10.43 1.88
CA PHE A 419 -5.77 9.52 0.84
C PHE A 419 -7.28 9.68 0.61
N HIS A 420 -8.12 9.56 1.64
CA HIS A 420 -9.58 9.62 1.50
C HIS A 420 -10.07 11.00 1.07
N LEU A 421 -9.50 12.07 1.61
CA LEU A 421 -9.84 13.45 1.23
C LEU A 421 -9.44 13.76 -0.23
N SER A 422 -8.30 13.22 -0.68
CA SER A 422 -7.87 13.30 -2.08
C SER A 422 -8.74 12.47 -3.03
N ASN A 423 -9.62 11.62 -2.50
CA ASN A 423 -10.64 10.85 -3.24
C ASN A 423 -12.06 11.42 -3.04
N GLY A 424 -12.20 12.63 -2.52
CA GLY A 424 -13.48 13.32 -2.40
C GLY A 424 -14.37 12.90 -1.22
N ALA A 425 -13.84 12.13 -0.29
CA ALA A 425 -14.57 11.79 0.93
C ALA A 425 -14.66 12.96 1.90
N ARG A 426 -15.62 12.89 2.83
CA ARG A 426 -15.64 13.74 4.03
C ARG A 426 -15.36 12.91 5.28
N ILE A 427 -14.82 13.53 6.34
CA ILE A 427 -14.69 12.93 7.65
C ILE A 427 -16.06 12.92 8.31
N GLU A 428 -16.62 11.72 8.52
CA GLU A 428 -18.00 11.59 8.99
C GLU A 428 -18.12 11.42 10.49
N ARG A 429 -17.30 10.50 11.07
CA ARG A 429 -17.38 10.15 12.48
C ARG A 429 -16.05 9.60 12.98
N ILE A 430 -15.66 9.95 14.20
CA ILE A 430 -14.56 9.36 14.95
C ILE A 430 -15.15 8.35 15.95
N ASN A 431 -14.62 7.13 15.94
CA ASN A 431 -15.15 6.03 16.73
C ASN A 431 -14.21 5.72 17.90
N TRP A 432 -14.80 5.59 19.08
CA TRP A 432 -14.13 5.26 20.34
C TRP A 432 -14.01 3.74 20.51
N LEU A 433 -12.85 3.23 20.95
CA LEU A 433 -12.55 1.79 21.14
C LEU A 433 -12.84 0.95 19.89
N ALA A 434 -12.65 1.53 18.73
CA ALA A 434 -13.00 0.94 17.45
C ALA A 434 -12.04 -0.16 17.00
N ASP A 435 -10.74 -0.07 17.37
CA ASP A 435 -9.74 -1.11 17.17
C ASP A 435 -8.97 -1.36 18.48
N PRO A 436 -9.41 -2.32 19.30
CA PRO A 436 -8.78 -2.64 20.57
C PRO A 436 -7.48 -3.46 20.44
N SER A 437 -7.03 -3.78 19.23
CA SER A 437 -5.76 -4.48 19.00
C SER A 437 -4.57 -3.65 19.50
N SER A 438 -3.46 -4.32 19.83
CA SER A 438 -2.21 -3.64 20.18
C SER A 438 -1.81 -2.63 19.10
N ARG A 439 -1.98 -2.98 17.81
CA ARG A 439 -1.68 -2.09 16.69
C ARG A 439 -2.59 -0.86 16.65
N GLY A 440 -3.90 -1.04 16.87
CA GLY A 440 -4.85 0.06 16.95
C GLY A 440 -4.53 1.02 18.10
N ASN A 441 -4.14 0.46 19.24
CA ASN A 441 -3.73 1.24 20.40
C ASN A 441 -2.37 1.94 20.17
N GLU A 442 -1.37 1.28 19.57
CA GLU A 442 -0.08 1.87 19.22
C GLU A 442 -0.20 3.04 18.24
N SER A 443 -1.10 2.95 17.29
CA SER A 443 -1.24 3.95 16.22
C SER A 443 -2.16 5.10 16.59
N ALA A 444 -3.30 4.81 17.22
CA ALA A 444 -4.42 5.75 17.37
C ALA A 444 -5.13 5.69 18.73
N LEU A 445 -4.55 5.06 19.76
CA LEU A 445 -5.22 4.89 21.05
C LEU A 445 -6.62 4.27 20.87
N THR A 446 -6.71 3.21 20.06
CA THR A 446 -7.93 2.48 19.69
C THR A 446 -8.96 3.23 18.85
N LEU A 447 -8.70 4.48 18.48
CA LEU A 447 -9.61 5.26 17.65
C LEU A 447 -9.57 4.84 16.17
N MET A 448 -10.72 4.88 15.52
CA MET A 448 -10.85 4.79 14.07
C MET A 448 -11.77 5.87 13.54
N VAL A 449 -11.75 6.11 12.23
CA VAL A 449 -12.55 7.14 11.57
C VAL A 449 -13.37 6.55 10.43
N ASN A 450 -14.64 6.99 10.30
CA ASN A 450 -15.42 6.76 9.10
C ASN A 450 -15.23 7.94 8.14
N TYR A 451 -14.78 7.66 6.91
CA TYR A 451 -14.88 8.57 5.78
C TYR A 451 -16.13 8.21 4.97
N LEU A 452 -16.92 9.21 4.59
CA LEU A 452 -18.14 9.02 3.82
C LEU A 452 -17.97 9.56 2.40
N TYR A 453 -18.28 8.72 1.41
CA TYR A 453 -18.32 9.06 0.00
C TYR A 453 -19.76 9.36 -0.40
N ARG A 454 -20.16 10.64 -0.33
CA ARG A 454 -21.44 11.09 -0.85
C ARG A 454 -21.27 11.37 -2.33
N LEU A 455 -21.93 10.59 -3.17
CA LEU A 455 -21.70 10.60 -4.62
C LEU A 455 -21.93 11.98 -5.24
N GLU A 456 -22.89 12.74 -4.71
CA GLU A 456 -23.18 14.10 -5.10
C GLU A 456 -22.10 15.14 -4.70
N ASP A 457 -21.27 14.83 -3.71
CA ASP A 457 -20.28 15.76 -3.14
C ASP A 457 -18.83 15.42 -3.53
N ILE A 458 -18.57 14.22 -4.09
CA ILE A 458 -17.19 13.70 -4.36
C ILE A 458 -16.37 14.69 -5.17
N GLU A 459 -16.88 15.16 -6.30
CA GLU A 459 -16.15 16.07 -7.19
C GLU A 459 -15.89 17.43 -6.52
N ALA A 460 -16.88 17.97 -5.81
CA ALA A 460 -16.77 19.23 -5.09
C ALA A 460 -15.73 19.15 -3.96
N ASN A 461 -15.78 18.07 -3.17
CA ASN A 461 -14.82 17.82 -2.09
C ASN A 461 -13.40 17.61 -2.63
N TYR A 462 -13.24 16.79 -3.67
CA TYR A 462 -11.96 16.58 -4.35
C TYR A 462 -11.36 17.91 -4.81
N LYS A 463 -12.13 18.72 -5.55
CA LYS A 463 -11.69 20.02 -6.06
C LYS A 463 -11.31 20.97 -4.92
N SER A 464 -12.13 21.06 -3.88
CA SER A 464 -11.89 21.93 -2.73
C SER A 464 -10.61 21.52 -2.00
N TYR A 465 -10.41 20.23 -1.77
CA TYR A 465 -9.18 19.71 -1.16
C TYR A 465 -7.95 19.91 -2.06
N ALA A 466 -8.06 19.65 -3.35
CA ALA A 466 -6.96 19.80 -4.30
C ALA A 466 -6.47 21.24 -4.44
N THR A 467 -7.38 22.23 -4.46
CA THR A 467 -7.06 23.63 -4.72
C THR A 467 -6.89 24.49 -3.48
N ALA A 468 -7.77 24.31 -2.49
CA ALA A 468 -7.81 25.14 -1.28
C ALA A 468 -7.36 24.42 0.00
N ARG A 469 -7.02 23.10 -0.10
CA ARG A 469 -6.69 22.27 1.06
C ARG A 469 -7.79 22.23 2.13
N ALA A 470 -9.02 22.56 1.73
CA ALA A 470 -10.16 22.52 2.62
C ALA A 470 -10.58 21.08 2.89
N ILE A 471 -10.79 20.74 4.16
CA ILE A 471 -11.20 19.40 4.59
C ILE A 471 -12.71 19.41 4.81
N ALA A 472 -13.41 18.56 4.08
CA ALA A 472 -14.83 18.32 4.29
C ALA A 472 -15.03 17.41 5.52
N ALA A 473 -15.90 17.84 6.45
CA ALA A 473 -16.23 17.08 7.65
C ALA A 473 -17.71 17.22 8.02
N SER A 474 -18.21 16.30 8.84
CA SER A 474 -19.53 16.43 9.45
C SER A 474 -19.53 17.52 10.53
N SER A 475 -20.69 18.13 10.79
CA SER A 475 -20.85 19.12 11.85
C SER A 475 -20.46 18.58 13.24
N ALA A 476 -20.64 17.28 13.48
CA ALA A 476 -20.24 16.62 14.72
C ALA A 476 -18.71 16.62 14.89
N VAL A 477 -17.96 16.27 13.84
CA VAL A 477 -16.47 16.27 13.86
C VAL A 477 -15.94 17.70 13.97
N GLU A 478 -16.52 18.65 13.25
CA GLU A 478 -16.15 20.07 13.38
C GLU A 478 -16.41 20.62 14.80
N HIS A 479 -17.51 20.20 15.44
CA HIS A 479 -17.78 20.60 16.82
C HIS A 479 -16.73 20.06 17.79
N LEU A 480 -16.33 18.80 17.65
CA LEU A 480 -15.25 18.21 18.44
C LEU A 480 -13.93 18.98 18.27
N ALA A 481 -13.54 19.31 17.05
CA ALA A 481 -12.31 20.04 16.78
C ALA A 481 -12.33 21.47 17.37
N ARG A 482 -13.46 22.17 17.25
CA ARG A 482 -13.64 23.49 17.89
C ARG A 482 -13.52 23.43 19.42
N ALA A 483 -14.03 22.35 20.01
CA ALA A 483 -13.97 22.16 21.46
C ALA A 483 -12.56 21.79 21.98
N ALA A 484 -11.66 21.29 21.12
CA ALA A 484 -10.26 21.03 21.45
C ALA A 484 -9.46 22.30 21.80
N GLY A 485 -9.95 23.49 21.40
CA GLY A 485 -9.47 24.78 21.89
C GLY A 485 -8.12 25.22 21.36
N ARG A 486 -7.71 24.85 20.14
CA ARG A 486 -6.58 25.50 19.49
C ARG A 486 -6.91 26.98 19.23
N SER A 487 -6.11 27.85 19.84
CA SER A 487 -6.03 29.25 19.42
C SER A 487 -5.65 29.29 17.95
N SER A 488 -6.44 29.96 17.12
CA SER A 488 -6.01 30.36 15.77
C SER A 488 -4.54 30.77 15.82
N ARG A 489 -3.65 30.03 15.11
CA ARG A 489 -2.29 30.51 14.86
C ARG A 489 -2.41 31.89 14.25
N PRO A 490 -1.62 32.89 14.74
CA PRO A 490 -1.43 34.09 13.94
C PRO A 490 -0.84 33.67 12.60
N GLU A 491 -1.47 34.12 11.53
CA GLU A 491 -0.92 34.07 10.18
C GLU A 491 0.49 34.66 10.22
N GLN A 492 1.50 33.86 9.88
CA GLN A 492 2.84 34.32 9.54
C GLN A 492 3.05 34.16 8.03
#